data_f22258781e537ff028ad6a85bb261bad
#
_entry.id   f22258781e537ff028ad6a85bb261bad
#
_cell.length_a   1.000
_cell.length_b   1.000
_cell.length_c   1.000
_cell.angle_alpha   90.00
_cell.angle_beta   90.00
_cell.angle_gamma   90.00
#
_symmetry.space_group_name_H-M   'P 1'
#
loop_
_entity.id
_entity.type
_entity.pdbx_description
1 polymer ?
#
loop_
_entity_poly.entity_id
_entity_poly.type
_entity_poly.pdbx_seq_one_letter_code
_entity_poly.pdbx_strand_id
1 'polypeptide(L)'
;MVGNGENKKVSHPRAAAPAFGDIVGQQRLKESLLAVAANDALDGLLIRGEKGTAKSTAVRGLVDLLPTQVAVADCPYGCPPDGPAQQCPDCRERADPPTERRPVPLVTLPLGASRERVLGSLSVADALDGDYEFDPGLLARANRGILYVD
;
A
#
# COMPACT_ATOMS: atom_id res chain seq x y z
N MET A 1 19.18 -8.24 -46.37
CA MET A 1 19.85 -7.89 -45.10
C MET A 1 19.23 -6.60 -44.60
N VAL A 2 18.33 -6.69 -43.68
CA VAL A 2 17.70 -5.49 -43.04
C VAL A 2 17.93 -5.65 -41.54
N GLY A 3 18.74 -4.74 -40.99
CA GLY A 3 19.16 -4.74 -39.61
C GLY A 3 18.02 -4.37 -38.67
N ASN A 4 17.76 -5.23 -37.69
CA ASN A 4 16.90 -4.96 -36.56
C ASN A 4 17.58 -3.97 -35.63
N GLY A 5 17.07 -2.73 -35.60
CA GLY A 5 17.44 -1.74 -34.62
C GLY A 5 16.81 -2.07 -33.27
N GLU A 6 17.56 -2.64 -32.34
CA GLU A 6 17.17 -2.80 -30.94
C GLU A 6 17.06 -1.41 -30.28
N ASN A 7 15.84 -1.00 -30.04
CA ASN A 7 15.52 0.19 -29.27
C ASN A 7 15.77 -0.10 -27.77
N LYS A 8 17.02 0.07 -27.32
CA LYS A 8 17.37 0.06 -25.90
C LYS A 8 16.66 1.22 -25.21
N LYS A 9 15.54 0.94 -24.52
CA LYS A 9 14.96 1.86 -23.55
C LYS A 9 16.00 2.12 -22.46
N VAL A 10 16.60 3.30 -22.51
CA VAL A 10 17.45 3.82 -21.43
C VAL A 10 16.53 4.07 -20.23
N SER A 11 16.55 3.16 -19.27
CA SER A 11 15.91 3.36 -17.98
C SER A 11 16.76 4.36 -17.19
N HIS A 12 16.31 5.60 -17.12
CA HIS A 12 16.89 6.57 -16.20
C HIS A 12 16.65 6.07 -14.78
N PRO A 13 17.66 5.99 -13.92
CA PRO A 13 17.44 5.65 -12.52
C PRO A 13 16.49 6.70 -11.92
N ARG A 14 15.35 6.26 -11.43
CA ARG A 14 14.43 7.11 -10.69
C ARG A 14 15.23 7.66 -9.50
N ALA A 15 15.45 8.98 -9.47
CA ALA A 15 16.03 9.63 -8.32
C ALA A 15 15.27 9.17 -7.07
N ALA A 16 15.99 8.69 -6.07
CA ALA A 16 15.39 8.26 -4.82
C ALA A 16 14.56 9.43 -4.27
N ALA A 17 13.33 9.14 -3.83
CA ALA A 17 12.51 10.17 -3.21
C ALA A 17 13.26 10.71 -1.99
N PRO A 18 13.19 12.03 -1.70
CA PRO A 18 13.86 12.59 -0.54
C PRO A 18 13.35 11.92 0.73
N ALA A 19 14.25 11.66 1.67
CA ALA A 19 13.87 11.12 2.97
C ALA A 19 12.93 12.08 3.71
N PHE A 20 12.13 11.58 4.61
CA PHE A 20 11.16 12.39 5.38
C PHE A 20 11.82 13.61 6.05
N GLY A 21 13.04 13.43 6.58
CA GLY A 21 13.83 14.49 7.21
C GLY A 21 14.33 15.56 6.25
N ASP A 22 14.55 15.21 4.98
CA ASP A 22 15.10 16.13 3.97
C ASP A 22 14.04 17.09 3.39
N ILE A 23 12.77 16.88 3.72
CA ILE A 23 11.70 17.77 3.28
C ILE A 23 11.82 19.09 4.03
N VAL A 24 12.18 20.13 3.28
CA VAL A 24 12.33 21.48 3.83
C VAL A 24 10.96 22.09 4.13
N GLY A 25 10.83 22.66 5.31
CA GLY A 25 9.55 23.24 5.75
C GLY A 25 8.51 22.18 6.09
N GLN A 26 7.23 22.51 5.86
CA GLN A 26 6.08 21.61 6.10
C GLN A 26 6.03 21.03 7.54
N GLN A 27 6.49 21.80 8.53
CA GLN A 27 6.63 21.31 9.91
C GLN A 27 5.32 20.74 10.46
N ARG A 28 4.22 21.48 10.28
CA ARG A 28 2.88 21.02 10.73
C ARG A 28 2.44 19.73 10.07
N LEU A 29 2.74 19.56 8.76
CA LEU A 29 2.43 18.33 8.03
C LEU A 29 3.22 17.16 8.60
N LYS A 30 4.53 17.35 8.81
CA LYS A 30 5.41 16.32 9.38
C LYS A 30 4.97 15.90 10.77
N GLU A 31 4.70 16.85 11.65
CA GLU A 31 4.20 16.60 13.02
C GLU A 31 2.86 15.86 13.01
N SER A 32 1.92 16.29 12.15
CA SER A 32 0.62 15.63 12.03
C SER A 32 0.73 14.20 11.52
N LEU A 33 1.61 13.95 10.53
CA LEU A 33 1.87 12.61 10.01
C LEU A 33 2.48 11.70 11.07
N LEU A 34 3.46 12.20 11.84
CA LEU A 34 4.06 11.46 12.96
C LEU A 34 3.05 11.18 14.07
N ALA A 35 2.18 12.16 14.38
CA ALA A 35 1.15 11.99 15.40
C ALA A 35 0.15 10.88 15.05
N VAL A 36 -0.31 10.83 13.78
CA VAL A 36 -1.19 9.75 13.29
C VAL A 36 -0.48 8.41 13.29
N ALA A 37 0.79 8.38 12.89
CA ALA A 37 1.57 7.14 12.87
C ALA A 37 1.88 6.58 14.27
N ALA A 38 1.91 7.45 15.30
CA ALA A 38 2.25 7.07 16.66
C ALA A 38 1.03 6.87 17.59
N ASN A 39 -0.18 7.18 17.14
CA ASN A 39 -1.39 7.13 17.95
C ASN A 39 -2.51 6.36 17.25
N ASP A 40 -2.76 5.16 17.71
CA ASP A 40 -3.80 4.25 17.18
C ASP A 40 -5.24 4.79 17.36
N ALA A 41 -5.44 5.83 18.16
CA ALA A 41 -6.75 6.48 18.30
C ALA A 41 -7.05 7.47 17.15
N LEU A 42 -6.10 7.73 16.27
CA LEU A 42 -6.25 8.60 15.11
C LEU A 42 -6.43 7.77 13.84
N ASP A 43 -7.64 7.73 13.32
CA ASP A 43 -8.01 6.92 12.15
C ASP A 43 -7.50 7.49 10.82
N GLY A 44 -7.11 8.76 10.78
CA GLY A 44 -6.61 9.37 9.56
C GLY A 44 -6.28 10.84 9.67
N LEU A 45 -5.73 11.40 8.58
CA LEU A 45 -5.31 12.78 8.46
C LEU A 45 -5.83 13.39 7.16
N LEU A 46 -6.56 14.50 7.27
CA LEU A 46 -6.93 15.31 6.11
C LEU A 46 -5.88 16.39 5.86
N ILE A 47 -5.16 16.28 4.73
CA ILE A 47 -4.12 17.22 4.35
C ILE A 47 -4.67 18.20 3.30
N ARG A 48 -4.76 19.48 3.65
CA ARG A 48 -5.13 20.56 2.73
C ARG A 48 -3.91 21.38 2.35
N GLY A 49 -3.82 21.81 1.11
CA GLY A 49 -2.73 22.65 0.62
C GLY A 49 -2.62 22.62 -0.90
N GLU A 50 -1.87 23.55 -1.44
CA GLU A 50 -1.67 23.71 -2.88
C GLU A 50 -0.97 22.50 -3.50
N LYS A 51 -1.17 22.33 -4.82
CA LYS A 51 -0.46 21.31 -5.59
C LYS A 51 1.04 21.60 -5.60
N GLY A 52 1.87 20.55 -5.49
CA GLY A 52 3.33 20.70 -5.52
C GLY A 52 3.97 20.97 -4.15
N THR A 53 3.23 20.98 -3.05
CA THR A 53 3.75 21.23 -1.69
C THR A 53 4.31 19.96 -1.01
N ALA A 54 4.83 19.01 -1.76
CA ALA A 54 5.49 17.79 -1.26
C ALA A 54 4.63 16.89 -0.35
N LYS A 55 3.28 16.99 -0.40
CA LYS A 55 2.38 16.18 0.46
C LYS A 55 2.59 14.68 0.25
N SER A 56 2.49 14.21 -0.99
CA SER A 56 2.70 12.80 -1.34
C SER A 56 4.13 12.32 -1.06
N THR A 57 5.12 13.21 -1.20
CA THR A 57 6.50 12.91 -0.83
C THR A 57 6.64 12.69 0.68
N ALA A 58 5.99 13.54 1.49
CA ALA A 58 5.99 13.40 2.94
C ALA A 58 5.33 12.10 3.42
N VAL A 59 4.21 11.72 2.81
CA VAL A 59 3.54 10.44 3.13
C VAL A 59 4.43 9.24 2.77
N ARG A 60 5.10 9.28 1.62
CA ARG A 60 6.04 8.21 1.23
C ARG A 60 7.25 8.13 2.17
N GLY A 61 7.84 9.28 2.48
CA GLY A 61 8.97 9.34 3.40
C GLY A 61 8.59 8.90 4.83
N LEU A 62 7.33 9.08 5.26
CA LEU A 62 6.85 8.55 6.53
C LEU A 62 6.93 7.02 6.58
N VAL A 63 6.52 6.34 5.49
CA VAL A 63 6.53 4.86 5.45
C VAL A 63 7.93 4.30 5.68
N ASP A 64 8.96 4.98 5.17
CA ASP A 64 10.36 4.57 5.35
C ASP A 64 10.83 4.68 6.82
N LEU A 65 10.12 5.45 7.66
CA LEU A 65 10.38 5.57 9.09
C LEU A 65 9.64 4.52 9.93
N LEU A 66 8.60 3.89 9.37
CA LEU A 66 7.80 2.93 10.11
C LEU A 66 8.55 1.61 10.30
N PRO A 67 8.40 0.95 11.44
CA PRO A 67 8.98 -0.37 11.66
C PRO A 67 8.37 -1.40 10.70
N THR A 68 9.17 -2.38 10.31
CA THR A 68 8.64 -3.53 9.58
C THR A 68 7.65 -4.30 10.44
N GLN A 69 6.61 -4.83 9.82
CA GLN A 69 5.60 -5.65 10.47
C GLN A 69 5.80 -7.14 10.15
N VAL A 70 5.42 -8.00 11.08
CA VAL A 70 5.38 -9.45 10.86
C VAL A 70 4.05 -9.79 10.18
N ALA A 71 4.12 -10.57 9.12
CA ALA A 71 2.96 -11.02 8.36
C ALA A 71 3.09 -12.52 8.01
N VAL A 72 1.98 -13.15 7.70
CA VAL A 72 1.97 -14.50 7.12
C VAL A 72 2.64 -14.44 5.76
N ALA A 73 3.64 -15.29 5.53
CA ALA A 73 4.34 -15.36 4.25
C ALA A 73 3.37 -15.77 3.13
N ASP A 74 3.62 -15.25 1.93
CA ASP A 74 2.80 -15.49 0.74
C ASP A 74 1.32 -15.03 0.86
N CYS A 75 0.97 -14.29 1.91
CA CYS A 75 -0.36 -13.70 2.02
C CYS A 75 -0.40 -12.34 1.31
N PRO A 76 -1.26 -12.17 0.27
CA PRO A 76 -1.36 -10.92 -0.47
C PRO A 76 -1.89 -9.76 0.39
N TYR A 77 -2.59 -10.06 1.48
CA TYR A 77 -3.17 -9.07 2.39
C TYR A 77 -2.27 -8.73 3.58
N GLY A 78 -1.14 -9.42 3.75
CA GLY A 78 -0.25 -9.21 4.89
C GLY A 78 -0.91 -9.47 6.24
N CYS A 79 -1.71 -10.52 6.34
CA CYS A 79 -2.36 -10.91 7.58
C CYS A 79 -1.36 -11.09 8.72
N PRO A 80 -1.72 -10.73 9.96
CA PRO A 80 -0.89 -11.03 11.12
C PRO A 80 -0.84 -12.55 11.35
N PRO A 81 0.25 -13.10 11.90
CA PRO A 81 0.32 -14.53 12.24
C PRO A 81 -0.66 -14.89 13.36
N ASP A 82 -0.90 -13.95 14.27
CA ASP A 82 -1.76 -14.09 15.42
C ASP A 82 -3.08 -13.34 15.23
N GLY A 83 -4.16 -13.80 15.85
CA GLY A 83 -5.45 -13.13 15.82
C GLY A 83 -6.30 -13.48 14.59
N PRO A 84 -6.97 -14.66 14.60
CA PRO A 84 -7.74 -15.15 13.46
C PRO A 84 -8.85 -14.21 12.99
N ALA A 85 -9.34 -13.32 13.85
CA ALA A 85 -10.33 -12.31 13.47
C ALA A 85 -9.82 -11.29 12.45
N GLN A 86 -8.48 -11.09 12.37
CA GLN A 86 -7.82 -10.15 11.48
C GLN A 86 -7.20 -10.83 10.25
N GLN A 87 -7.43 -12.13 10.10
CA GLN A 87 -6.88 -12.92 9.00
C GLN A 87 -7.93 -13.12 7.90
N CYS A 88 -7.45 -13.22 6.65
CA CYS A 88 -8.26 -13.66 5.54
C CYS A 88 -8.64 -15.15 5.72
N PRO A 89 -9.66 -15.66 4.98
CA PRO A 89 -10.08 -17.05 5.09
C PRO A 89 -8.91 -18.04 4.97
N ASP A 90 -8.07 -17.88 3.96
CA ASP A 90 -6.94 -18.79 3.69
C ASP A 90 -5.91 -18.82 4.83
N CYS A 91 -5.59 -17.66 5.41
CA CYS A 91 -4.66 -17.61 6.55
C CYS A 91 -5.25 -18.22 7.81
N ARG A 92 -6.58 -18.08 7.98
CA ARG A 92 -7.30 -18.63 9.15
C ARG A 92 -7.31 -20.15 9.18
N GLU A 93 -7.29 -20.79 8.01
CA GLU A 93 -7.27 -22.24 7.85
C GLU A 93 -5.86 -22.85 7.98
N ARG A 94 -4.81 -22.01 7.93
CA ARG A 94 -3.43 -22.49 8.07
C ARG A 94 -3.05 -22.68 9.53
N ALA A 95 -2.67 -23.91 9.89
CA ALA A 95 -2.06 -24.18 11.18
C ALA A 95 -0.56 -23.79 11.12
N ASP A 96 -0.15 -22.79 11.92
CA ASP A 96 1.24 -22.33 12.04
C ASP A 96 1.87 -21.91 10.69
N PRO A 97 1.32 -20.89 10.00
CA PRO A 97 1.86 -20.47 8.71
C PRO A 97 3.25 -19.84 8.88
N PRO A 98 4.17 -20.03 7.92
CA PRO A 98 5.44 -19.33 7.91
C PRO A 98 5.22 -17.82 7.91
N THR A 99 6.14 -17.09 8.55
CA THR A 99 6.05 -15.64 8.69
C THR A 99 7.22 -14.94 8.03
N GLU A 100 6.98 -13.70 7.59
CA GLU A 100 8.00 -12.81 7.05
C GLU A 100 7.92 -11.42 7.68
N ARG A 101 9.04 -10.68 7.62
CA ARG A 101 9.04 -9.24 7.91
C ARG A 101 8.88 -8.47 6.63
N ARG A 102 7.91 -7.58 6.60
CA ARG A 102 7.63 -6.73 5.43
C ARG A 102 7.44 -5.27 5.84
N PRO A 103 7.77 -4.32 4.95
CA PRO A 103 7.46 -2.91 5.19
C PRO A 103 5.95 -2.68 5.27
N VAL A 104 5.56 -1.62 5.96
CA VAL A 104 4.16 -1.17 5.99
C VAL A 104 3.72 -0.81 4.57
N PRO A 105 2.63 -1.38 4.03
CA PRO A 105 2.18 -1.07 2.68
C PRO A 105 1.66 0.37 2.58
N LEU A 106 2.04 1.05 1.50
CA LEU A 106 1.47 2.33 1.10
C LEU A 106 0.72 2.15 -0.21
N VAL A 107 -0.58 2.26 -0.16
CA VAL A 107 -1.44 2.13 -1.32
C VAL A 107 -2.00 3.49 -1.70
N THR A 108 -1.80 3.91 -2.94
CA THR A 108 -2.36 5.16 -3.44
C THR A 108 -3.70 4.89 -4.13
N LEU A 109 -4.73 5.56 -3.65
CA LEU A 109 -6.05 5.58 -4.28
C LEU A 109 -6.11 6.77 -5.24
N PRO A 110 -6.16 6.53 -6.57
CA PRO A 110 -6.24 7.62 -7.54
C PRO A 110 -7.64 8.23 -7.57
N LEU A 111 -7.71 9.50 -7.91
CA LEU A 111 -8.98 10.16 -8.22
C LEU A 111 -9.72 9.40 -9.34
N GLY A 112 -11.01 9.19 -9.15
CA GLY A 112 -11.84 8.49 -10.13
C GLY A 112 -11.66 6.96 -10.11
N ALA A 113 -11.07 6.37 -9.10
CA ALA A 113 -11.07 4.93 -8.94
C ALA A 113 -12.51 4.41 -8.86
N SER A 114 -12.82 3.36 -9.64
CA SER A 114 -14.12 2.72 -9.57
C SER A 114 -14.33 2.02 -8.23
N ARG A 115 -15.60 1.75 -7.90
CA ARG A 115 -15.94 1.06 -6.64
C ARG A 115 -15.30 -0.33 -6.58
N GLU A 116 -15.30 -1.05 -7.70
CA GLU A 116 -14.71 -2.39 -7.83
C GLU A 116 -13.20 -2.35 -7.57
N ARG A 117 -12.53 -1.33 -8.10
CA ARG A 117 -11.09 -1.15 -7.86
C ARG A 117 -10.78 -0.87 -6.40
N VAL A 118 -11.67 -0.21 -5.67
CA VAL A 118 -11.49 0.09 -4.25
C VAL A 118 -11.81 -1.12 -3.38
N LEU A 119 -12.97 -1.72 -3.59
CA LEU A 119 -13.49 -2.79 -2.74
C LEU A 119 -13.07 -4.19 -3.19
N GLY A 120 -12.74 -4.35 -4.47
CA GLY A 120 -12.56 -5.63 -5.13
C GLY A 120 -13.79 -6.05 -5.93
N SER A 121 -13.63 -7.07 -6.73
CA SER A 121 -14.68 -7.62 -7.59
C SER A 121 -14.64 -9.15 -7.60
N LEU A 122 -15.79 -9.75 -7.89
CA LEU A 122 -15.88 -11.17 -8.21
C LEU A 122 -15.66 -11.33 -9.72
N SER A 123 -14.82 -12.27 -10.12
CA SER A 123 -14.68 -12.65 -11.51
C SER A 123 -15.94 -13.36 -12.00
N VAL A 124 -16.67 -12.71 -12.91
CA VAL A 124 -17.88 -13.30 -13.48
C VAL A 124 -17.55 -14.48 -14.40
N ALA A 125 -16.37 -14.47 -15.03
CA ALA A 125 -15.93 -15.55 -15.91
C ALA A 125 -15.70 -16.84 -15.09
N ASP A 126 -15.01 -16.74 -13.96
CA ASP A 126 -14.70 -17.88 -13.10
C ASP A 126 -15.96 -18.37 -12.37
N ALA A 127 -16.89 -17.45 -12.05
CA ALA A 127 -18.18 -17.81 -11.45
C ALA A 127 -19.08 -18.68 -12.37
N LEU A 128 -18.94 -18.57 -13.70
CA LEU A 128 -19.66 -19.41 -14.66
C LEU A 128 -19.11 -20.84 -14.72
N ASP A 129 -17.84 -21.01 -14.39
CA ASP A 129 -17.18 -22.31 -14.30
C ASP A 129 -17.26 -22.96 -12.89
N GLY A 130 -17.91 -22.27 -11.94
CA GLY A 130 -18.12 -22.74 -10.58
C GLY A 130 -17.02 -22.35 -9.60
N ASP A 131 -16.00 -21.64 -10.06
CA ASP A 131 -14.91 -21.11 -9.25
C ASP A 131 -15.18 -19.62 -8.92
N TYR A 132 -15.29 -19.33 -7.64
CA TYR A 132 -15.48 -17.95 -7.17
C TYR A 132 -14.14 -17.33 -6.81
N GLU A 133 -13.46 -16.73 -7.78
CA GLU A 133 -12.25 -15.97 -7.51
C GLU A 133 -12.58 -14.51 -7.20
N PHE A 134 -12.16 -14.05 -6.03
CA PHE A 134 -12.29 -12.66 -5.60
C PHE A 134 -10.99 -11.90 -5.87
N ASP A 135 -11.04 -10.90 -6.77
CA ASP A 135 -9.92 -9.97 -6.96
C ASP A 135 -9.97 -8.87 -5.88
N PRO A 136 -8.98 -8.85 -4.97
CA PRO A 136 -8.96 -7.91 -3.86
C PRO A 136 -8.70 -6.50 -4.33
N GLY A 137 -9.53 -5.56 -3.86
CA GLY A 137 -9.38 -4.14 -4.13
C GLY A 137 -8.23 -3.48 -3.38
N LEU A 138 -8.09 -2.17 -3.60
CA LEU A 138 -7.03 -1.36 -2.99
C LEU A 138 -7.13 -1.32 -1.46
N LEU A 139 -8.34 -1.40 -0.89
CA LEU A 139 -8.53 -1.45 0.57
C LEU A 139 -7.90 -2.71 1.18
N ALA A 140 -8.12 -3.86 0.56
CA ALA A 140 -7.54 -5.11 1.03
C ALA A 140 -6.00 -5.08 0.94
N ARG A 141 -5.46 -4.48 -0.13
CA ARG A 141 -4.01 -4.29 -0.30
C ARG A 141 -3.40 -3.31 0.70
N ALA A 142 -4.20 -2.37 1.22
CA ALA A 142 -3.78 -1.41 2.25
C ALA A 142 -3.92 -1.96 3.68
N ASN A 143 -4.30 -3.24 3.82
CA ASN A 143 -4.46 -3.86 5.14
C ASN A 143 -3.21 -3.68 6.00
N ARG A 144 -3.40 -3.23 7.24
CA ARG A 144 -2.32 -2.90 8.20
C ARG A 144 -1.31 -1.89 7.65
N GLY A 145 -1.73 -1.04 6.74
CA GLY A 145 -0.90 -0.06 6.08
C GLY A 145 -1.54 1.31 5.98
N ILE A 146 -1.09 2.08 5.00
CA ILE A 146 -1.56 3.44 4.73
C ILE A 146 -2.28 3.46 3.40
N LEU A 147 -3.53 3.93 3.39
CA LEU A 147 -4.25 4.29 2.19
C LEU A 147 -4.13 5.80 1.98
N TYR A 148 -3.41 6.19 0.93
CA TYR A 148 -3.26 7.58 0.52
C TYR A 148 -4.25 7.91 -0.59
N VAL A 149 -5.20 8.79 -0.29
CA VAL A 149 -6.19 9.28 -1.26
C VAL A 149 -5.67 10.56 -1.86
N ASP A 150 -5.36 10.54 -3.16
CA ASP A 150 -4.76 11.68 -3.87
C ASP A 150 -5.80 12.41 -4.74
#